data_24665deed94f7dd71f690a8037a69ca6
#
_entry.id   24665deed94f7dd71f690a8037a69ca6
#
_cell.length_a   1.000
_cell.length_b   1.000
_cell.length_c   1.000
_cell.angle_alpha   90.00
_cell.angle_beta   90.00
_cell.angle_gamma   90.00
#
_symmetry.space_group_name_H-M   'P 1'
#
loop_
_entity.id
_entity.type
_entity.pdbx_description
1 polymer ?
#
loop_
_entity_poly.entity_id
_entity_poly.type
_entity_poly.pdbx_seq_one_letter_code
_entity_poly.pdbx_strand_id
1 'polypeptide(L)'
;MNGGIIPTLLLCATIALMLSFTNRRVAWFGLAGMTATAAVLALIALPPSFAPAVLIGVFATIIVAAALTYLPPALARSWAIPLAVVAGAEVGMMASLSGRKIDLLFALPLSLLFLPGRWIVARGYGLGIKIVASWMIAIALLSTFVSMTPTPGYQADHRE
;
A
#
# COMPACT_ATOMS: atom_id res chain seq x y z
N MET A 1 -20.28 -0.14 0.86
CA MET A 1 -19.15 -1.04 0.60
C MET A 1 -17.94 -0.52 1.34
N ASN A 2 -17.49 -1.23 2.40
CA ASN A 2 -16.37 -0.79 3.26
C ASN A 2 -14.99 -1.26 2.74
N GLY A 3 -14.88 -1.53 1.42
CA GLY A 3 -13.69 -2.19 0.86
C GLY A 3 -12.45 -1.31 0.63
N GLY A 4 -12.56 0.01 0.78
CA GLY A 4 -11.45 0.90 0.41
C GLY A 4 -10.34 1.05 1.45
N ILE A 5 -10.65 0.92 2.72
CA ILE A 5 -9.68 1.19 3.79
C ILE A 5 -8.63 0.06 3.92
N ILE A 6 -9.03 -1.19 3.77
CA ILE A 6 -8.14 -2.35 3.96
C ILE A 6 -6.98 -2.37 2.96
N PRO A 7 -7.19 -2.26 1.62
CA PRO A 7 -6.10 -2.18 0.66
C PRO A 7 -5.16 -1.00 0.93
N THR A 8 -5.70 0.15 1.32
CA THR A 8 -4.91 1.34 1.64
C THR A 8 -4.02 1.13 2.86
N LEU A 9 -4.54 0.51 3.93
CA LEU A 9 -3.76 0.16 5.13
C LEU A 9 -2.67 -0.85 4.82
N LEU A 10 -2.98 -1.90 4.03
CA LEU A 10 -2.00 -2.90 3.59
C LEU A 10 -0.87 -2.26 2.78
N LEU A 11 -1.19 -1.35 1.86
CA LEU A 11 -0.21 -0.63 1.06
C LEU A 11 0.71 0.21 1.94
N CYS A 12 0.16 1.01 2.86
CA CYS A 12 0.94 1.83 3.79
C CYS A 12 1.86 0.96 4.67
N ALA A 13 1.34 -0.16 5.19
CA ALA A 13 2.13 -1.09 6.00
C ALA A 13 3.27 -1.72 5.17
N THR A 14 3.01 -2.14 3.94
CA THR A 14 4.02 -2.77 3.09
C THR A 14 5.13 -1.78 2.71
N ILE A 15 4.80 -0.55 2.38
CA ILE A 15 5.78 0.51 2.13
C ILE A 15 6.61 0.79 3.40
N ALA A 16 5.97 0.83 4.58
CA ALA A 16 6.68 1.00 5.84
C ALA A 16 7.69 -0.14 6.09
N LEU A 17 7.32 -1.39 5.81
CA LEU A 17 8.22 -2.54 5.92
C LEU A 17 9.39 -2.42 4.94
N MET A 18 9.14 -2.05 3.68
CA MET A 18 10.21 -1.84 2.70
C MET A 18 11.15 -0.71 3.12
N LEU A 19 10.62 0.42 3.60
CA LEU A 19 11.42 1.55 4.09
C LEU A 19 12.27 1.20 5.32
N SER A 20 11.88 0.17 6.09
CA SER A 20 12.65 -0.32 7.25
C SER A 20 14.04 -0.84 6.87
N PHE A 21 14.22 -1.32 5.63
CA PHE A 21 15.50 -1.80 5.10
C PHE A 21 16.36 -0.70 4.46
N THR A 22 15.86 0.54 4.42
CA THR A 22 16.56 1.66 3.79
C THR A 22 17.25 2.57 4.79
N ASN A 23 18.09 3.51 4.31
CA ASN A 23 18.70 4.52 5.16
C ASN A 23 17.65 5.48 5.72
N ARG A 24 17.89 6.00 6.93
CA ARG A 24 16.98 6.96 7.59
C ARG A 24 16.59 8.14 6.69
N ARG A 25 17.55 8.71 5.97
CA ARG A 25 17.28 9.84 5.05
C ARG A 25 16.34 9.43 3.91
N VAL A 26 16.61 8.31 3.25
CA VAL A 26 15.78 7.79 2.16
C VAL A 26 14.38 7.47 2.65
N ALA A 27 14.23 6.88 3.85
CA ALA A 27 12.94 6.58 4.43
C ALA A 27 12.12 7.85 4.70
N TRP A 28 12.73 8.93 5.23
CA TRP A 28 12.02 10.19 5.44
C TRP A 28 11.64 10.89 4.13
N PHE A 29 12.51 10.88 3.12
CA PHE A 29 12.18 11.41 1.80
C PHE A 29 11.08 10.60 1.11
N GLY A 30 11.12 9.27 1.23
CA GLY A 30 10.04 8.40 0.74
C GLY A 30 8.71 8.71 1.42
N LEU A 31 8.70 8.83 2.75
CA LEU A 31 7.50 9.16 3.50
C LEU A 31 6.96 10.55 3.14
N ALA A 32 7.84 11.55 3.04
CA ALA A 32 7.44 12.90 2.62
C ALA A 32 6.86 12.92 1.20
N GLY A 33 7.48 12.20 0.26
CA GLY A 33 6.97 12.03 -1.10
C GLY A 33 5.61 11.34 -1.12
N MET A 34 5.47 10.25 -0.37
CA MET A 34 4.22 9.51 -0.22
C MET A 34 3.09 10.40 0.33
N THR A 35 3.35 11.15 1.40
CA THR A 35 2.33 12.02 2.01
C THR A 35 1.96 13.18 1.11
N ALA A 36 2.93 13.78 0.43
CA ALA A 36 2.69 14.87 -0.50
C ALA A 36 1.83 14.43 -1.70
N THR A 37 2.18 13.31 -2.34
CA THR A 37 1.41 12.78 -3.48
C THR A 37 0.02 12.31 -3.07
N ALA A 38 -0.12 11.68 -1.90
CA ALA A 38 -1.41 11.27 -1.35
C ALA A 38 -2.31 12.49 -1.11
N ALA A 39 -1.78 13.56 -0.51
CA ALA A 39 -2.53 14.78 -0.25
C ALA A 39 -2.99 15.47 -1.55
N VAL A 40 -2.10 15.58 -2.53
CA VAL A 40 -2.42 16.21 -3.83
C VAL A 40 -3.51 15.44 -4.56
N LEU A 41 -3.37 14.11 -4.68
CA LEU A 41 -4.34 13.29 -5.43
C LEU A 41 -5.67 13.09 -4.70
N ALA A 42 -5.69 13.17 -3.38
CA ALA A 42 -6.94 13.16 -2.61
C ALA A 42 -7.80 14.42 -2.86
N LEU A 43 -7.22 15.50 -3.41
CA LEU A 43 -7.95 16.72 -3.78
C LEU A 43 -8.55 16.64 -5.18
N ILE A 44 -8.06 15.74 -6.02
CA ILE A 44 -8.52 15.58 -7.39
C ILE A 44 -9.74 14.65 -7.40
N ALA A 45 -10.87 15.12 -7.91
CA ALA A 45 -12.06 14.28 -8.07
C ALA A 45 -11.87 13.30 -9.24
N LEU A 46 -11.73 12.02 -8.94
CA LEU A 46 -11.58 10.96 -9.94
C LEU A 46 -12.94 10.33 -10.26
N PRO A 47 -13.23 10.05 -11.53
CA PRO A 47 -14.45 9.34 -11.90
C PRO A 47 -14.42 7.89 -11.38
N PRO A 48 -15.56 7.33 -10.93
CA PRO A 48 -15.64 5.98 -10.34
C PRO A 48 -15.16 4.85 -11.26
N SER A 49 -15.13 5.09 -12.57
CA SER A 49 -14.65 4.13 -13.57
C SER A 49 -13.17 3.74 -13.38
N PHE A 50 -12.38 4.57 -12.70
CA PHE A 50 -10.97 4.26 -12.40
C PHE A 50 -10.78 3.32 -11.21
N ALA A 51 -11.82 3.07 -10.40
CA ALA A 51 -11.71 2.27 -9.18
C ALA A 51 -11.09 0.87 -9.40
N PRO A 52 -11.46 0.07 -10.42
CA PRO A 52 -10.85 -1.24 -10.65
C PRO A 52 -9.36 -1.14 -11.00
N ALA A 53 -8.98 -0.15 -11.84
CA ALA A 53 -7.60 0.04 -12.24
C ALA A 53 -6.71 0.46 -11.06
N VAL A 54 -7.19 1.37 -10.21
CA VAL A 54 -6.49 1.81 -9.00
C VAL A 54 -6.33 0.64 -8.03
N LEU A 55 -7.35 -0.19 -7.85
CA LEU A 55 -7.28 -1.35 -6.96
C LEU A 55 -6.22 -2.37 -7.43
N ILE A 56 -6.17 -2.65 -8.73
CA ILE A 56 -5.14 -3.52 -9.31
C ILE A 56 -3.75 -2.91 -9.12
N GLY A 57 -3.61 -1.60 -9.32
CA GLY A 57 -2.37 -0.86 -9.06
C GLY A 57 -1.90 -1.04 -7.62
N VAL A 58 -2.78 -0.82 -6.65
CA VAL A 58 -2.49 -0.99 -5.21
C VAL A 58 -1.94 -2.39 -4.92
N PHE A 59 -2.58 -3.44 -5.41
CA PHE A 59 -2.11 -4.80 -5.17
C PHE A 59 -0.78 -5.09 -5.88
N ALA A 60 -0.59 -4.59 -7.11
CA ALA A 60 0.68 -4.70 -7.81
C ALA A 60 1.82 -4.00 -7.04
N THR A 61 1.56 -2.80 -6.53
CA THR A 61 2.54 -2.05 -5.72
C THR A 61 2.86 -2.76 -4.41
N ILE A 62 1.88 -3.38 -3.74
CA ILE A 62 2.09 -4.21 -2.54
C ILE A 62 3.02 -5.38 -2.87
N ILE A 63 2.78 -6.11 -3.97
CA ILE A 63 3.59 -7.25 -4.37
C ILE A 63 5.03 -6.81 -4.67
N VAL A 64 5.21 -5.74 -5.45
CA VAL A 64 6.53 -5.21 -5.80
C VAL A 64 7.29 -4.73 -4.57
N ALA A 65 6.64 -3.93 -3.72
CA ALA A 65 7.26 -3.42 -2.50
C ALA A 65 7.65 -4.54 -1.52
N ALA A 66 6.79 -5.54 -1.35
CA ALA A 66 7.10 -6.70 -0.53
C ALA A 66 8.23 -7.54 -1.13
N ALA A 67 8.25 -7.76 -2.45
CA ALA A 67 9.33 -8.48 -3.14
C ALA A 67 10.69 -7.78 -2.99
N LEU A 68 10.72 -6.45 -3.01
CA LEU A 68 11.94 -5.66 -2.80
C LEU A 68 12.58 -5.86 -1.42
N THR A 69 11.83 -6.31 -0.41
CA THR A 69 12.40 -6.63 0.91
C THR A 69 13.31 -7.86 0.88
N TYR A 70 13.21 -8.71 -0.16
CA TYR A 70 14.06 -9.88 -0.36
C TYR A 70 15.30 -9.59 -1.20
N LEU A 71 15.31 -8.48 -1.92
CA LEU A 71 16.40 -8.09 -2.81
C LEU A 71 17.56 -7.44 -2.03
N PRO A 72 18.76 -7.33 -2.64
CA PRO A 72 19.89 -6.65 -2.02
C PRO A 72 19.53 -5.21 -1.61
N PRO A 73 20.05 -4.72 -0.47
CA PRO A 73 19.71 -3.40 0.06
C PRO A 73 19.98 -2.22 -0.89
N ALA A 74 20.90 -2.40 -1.83
CA ALA A 74 21.21 -1.40 -2.84
C ALA A 74 20.03 -1.18 -3.80
N LEU A 75 19.42 -2.27 -4.29
CA LEU A 75 18.24 -2.21 -5.16
C LEU A 75 17.01 -1.71 -4.40
N ALA A 76 16.77 -2.22 -3.20
CA ALA A 76 15.68 -1.74 -2.36
C ALA A 76 15.77 -0.22 -2.13
N ARG A 77 16.97 0.33 -1.95
CA ARG A 77 17.21 1.76 -1.74
C ARG A 77 16.89 2.60 -2.98
N SER A 78 17.30 2.15 -4.18
CA SER A 78 17.05 2.91 -5.42
C SER A 78 15.56 3.01 -5.77
N TRP A 79 14.77 1.96 -5.45
CA TRP A 79 13.34 1.91 -5.71
C TRP A 79 12.46 2.45 -4.57
N ALA A 80 13.04 2.73 -3.39
CA ALA A 80 12.29 3.11 -2.21
C ALA A 80 11.50 4.41 -2.40
N ILE A 81 12.12 5.46 -2.95
CA ILE A 81 11.45 6.76 -3.15
C ILE A 81 10.41 6.67 -4.28
N PRO A 82 10.73 6.15 -5.49
CA PRO A 82 9.74 6.00 -6.55
C PRO A 82 8.51 5.22 -6.11
N LEU A 83 8.71 4.08 -5.45
CA LEU A 83 7.59 3.26 -4.97
C LEU A 83 6.77 3.94 -3.87
N ALA A 84 7.41 4.66 -2.96
CA ALA A 84 6.70 5.44 -1.94
C ALA A 84 5.83 6.54 -2.57
N VAL A 85 6.33 7.22 -3.62
CA VAL A 85 5.57 8.22 -4.38
C VAL A 85 4.38 7.59 -5.10
N VAL A 86 4.57 6.45 -5.78
CA VAL A 86 3.49 5.71 -6.44
C VAL A 86 2.45 5.25 -5.43
N ALA A 87 2.87 4.67 -4.31
CA ALA A 87 1.96 4.26 -3.25
C ALA A 87 1.18 5.44 -2.66
N GLY A 88 1.82 6.60 -2.49
CA GLY A 88 1.14 7.81 -2.08
C GLY A 88 0.07 8.25 -3.09
N ALA A 89 0.39 8.14 -4.39
CA ALA A 89 -0.56 8.44 -5.44
C ALA A 89 -1.79 7.51 -5.37
N GLU A 90 -1.57 6.21 -5.22
CA GLU A 90 -2.64 5.21 -5.09
C GLU A 90 -3.50 5.43 -3.85
N VAL A 91 -2.88 5.74 -2.70
CA VAL A 91 -3.58 6.08 -1.45
C VAL A 91 -4.46 7.32 -1.65
N GLY A 92 -3.93 8.37 -2.29
CA GLY A 92 -4.69 9.58 -2.60
C GLY A 92 -5.87 9.31 -3.55
N MET A 93 -5.64 8.52 -4.61
CA MET A 93 -6.69 8.12 -5.55
C MET A 93 -7.79 7.30 -4.86
N MET A 94 -7.42 6.35 -4.00
CA MET A 94 -8.41 5.57 -3.23
C MET A 94 -9.23 6.46 -2.29
N ALA A 95 -8.60 7.42 -1.62
CA ALA A 95 -9.30 8.39 -0.77
C ALA A 95 -10.27 9.27 -1.57
N SER A 96 -9.87 9.69 -2.78
CA SER A 96 -10.72 10.44 -3.71
C SER A 96 -11.94 9.63 -4.16
N LEU A 97 -11.73 8.37 -4.57
CA LEU A 97 -12.78 7.47 -5.06
C LEU A 97 -13.76 7.05 -3.96
N SER A 98 -13.28 6.86 -2.72
CA SER A 98 -14.12 6.50 -1.58
C SER A 98 -14.92 7.68 -1.02
N GLY A 99 -14.56 8.91 -1.37
CA GLY A 99 -15.15 10.13 -0.80
C GLY A 99 -14.85 10.34 0.69
N ARG A 100 -14.09 9.46 1.31
CA ARG A 100 -13.78 9.45 2.74
C ARG A 100 -12.34 9.88 3.00
N LYS A 101 -12.09 11.18 2.93
CA LYS A 101 -10.74 11.76 3.19
C LYS A 101 -10.21 11.43 4.60
N ILE A 102 -11.09 11.09 5.54
CA ILE A 102 -10.72 10.69 6.89
C ILE A 102 -9.91 9.39 6.91
N ASP A 103 -10.10 8.51 5.92
CA ASP A 103 -9.34 7.26 5.80
C ASP A 103 -7.84 7.53 5.61
N LEU A 104 -7.49 8.67 5.01
CA LEU A 104 -6.12 9.13 4.85
C LEU A 104 -5.44 9.42 6.20
N LEU A 105 -6.19 10.00 7.15
CA LEU A 105 -5.69 10.30 8.50
C LEU A 105 -5.34 9.03 9.29
N PHE A 106 -6.01 7.92 9.00
CA PHE A 106 -5.72 6.63 9.63
C PHE A 106 -4.65 5.83 8.88
N ALA A 107 -4.60 5.95 7.55
CA ALA A 107 -3.67 5.20 6.72
C ALA A 107 -2.23 5.77 6.78
N LEU A 108 -2.07 7.09 6.71
CA LEU A 108 -0.76 7.73 6.68
C LEU A 108 0.08 7.48 7.95
N PRO A 109 -0.47 7.53 9.18
CA PRO A 109 0.29 7.21 10.38
C PRO A 109 0.84 5.78 10.40
N LEU A 110 0.16 4.84 9.70
CA LEU A 110 0.63 3.47 9.60
C LEU A 110 1.97 3.35 8.87
N SER A 111 2.27 4.29 7.97
CA SER A 111 3.58 4.34 7.32
C SER A 111 4.73 4.63 8.30
N LEU A 112 4.46 5.22 9.48
CA LEU A 112 5.44 5.41 10.54
C LEU A 112 5.90 4.09 11.20
N LEU A 113 5.24 2.97 10.89
CA LEU A 113 5.70 1.63 11.26
C LEU A 113 7.12 1.32 10.77
N PHE A 114 7.66 2.11 9.81
CA PHE A 114 9.07 1.96 9.44
C PHE A 114 10.02 2.23 10.60
N LEU A 115 9.64 3.04 11.61
CA LEU A 115 10.47 3.33 12.77
C LEU A 115 10.73 2.09 13.64
N PRO A 116 9.68 1.40 14.16
CA PRO A 116 9.89 0.13 14.86
C PRO A 116 10.46 -0.95 13.95
N GLY A 117 10.07 -0.98 12.65
CA GLY A 117 10.63 -1.91 11.68
C GLY A 117 12.15 -1.78 11.55
N ARG A 118 12.66 -0.57 11.44
CA ARG A 118 14.12 -0.31 11.43
C ARG A 118 14.81 -0.80 12.70
N TRP A 119 14.21 -0.59 13.85
CA TRP A 119 14.78 -1.03 15.12
C TRP A 119 14.86 -2.57 15.16
N ILE A 120 13.84 -3.27 14.66
CA ILE A 120 13.81 -4.72 14.52
C ILE A 120 14.92 -5.19 13.57
N VAL A 121 15.07 -4.55 12.40
CA VAL A 121 16.13 -4.86 11.43
C VAL A 121 17.52 -4.63 12.03
N ALA A 122 17.71 -3.51 12.74
CA ALA A 122 18.99 -3.18 13.37
C ALA A 122 19.40 -4.18 14.47
N ARG A 123 18.43 -4.88 15.07
CA ARG A 123 18.68 -5.96 16.04
C ARG A 123 18.89 -7.34 15.41
N GLY A 124 18.91 -7.44 14.08
CA GLY A 124 19.12 -8.71 13.38
C GLY A 124 17.84 -9.52 13.14
N TYR A 125 16.68 -9.04 13.58
CA TYR A 125 15.39 -9.73 13.39
C TYR A 125 14.72 -9.43 12.04
N GLY A 126 15.49 -9.08 11.00
CA GLY A 126 14.97 -8.79 9.67
C GLY A 126 14.19 -9.94 9.03
N LEU A 127 14.43 -11.18 9.48
CA LEU A 127 13.69 -12.38 9.05
C LEU A 127 12.19 -12.25 9.39
N GLY A 128 11.83 -11.72 10.54
CA GLY A 128 10.44 -11.49 10.94
C GLY A 128 9.70 -10.57 9.97
N ILE A 129 10.37 -9.49 9.53
CA ILE A 129 9.78 -8.56 8.55
C ILE A 129 9.58 -9.24 7.19
N LYS A 130 10.51 -10.12 6.77
CA LYS A 130 10.36 -10.90 5.52
C LYS A 130 9.17 -11.86 5.59
N ILE A 131 8.95 -12.51 6.73
CA ILE A 131 7.77 -13.36 6.94
C ILE A 131 6.48 -12.54 6.77
N VAL A 132 6.39 -11.37 7.41
CA VAL A 132 5.23 -10.48 7.26
C VAL A 132 5.08 -10.02 5.80
N ALA A 133 6.17 -9.68 5.13
CA ALA A 133 6.16 -9.30 3.72
C ALA A 133 5.62 -10.43 2.82
N SER A 134 5.97 -11.69 3.07
CA SER A 134 5.43 -12.84 2.33
C SER A 134 3.92 -13.01 2.53
N TRP A 135 3.42 -12.74 3.73
CA TRP A 135 1.98 -12.74 4.00
C TRP A 135 1.26 -11.61 3.26
N MET A 136 1.88 -10.43 3.18
CA MET A 136 1.33 -9.32 2.40
C MET A 136 1.19 -9.68 0.91
N ILE A 137 2.18 -10.36 0.34
CA ILE A 137 2.11 -10.87 -1.04
C ILE A 137 0.95 -11.87 -1.19
N ALA A 138 0.83 -12.83 -0.28
CA ALA A 138 -0.22 -13.84 -0.33
C ALA A 138 -1.61 -13.21 -0.24
N ILE A 139 -1.81 -12.26 0.68
CA ILE A 139 -3.08 -11.52 0.84
C ILE A 139 -3.38 -10.70 -0.41
N ALA A 140 -2.38 -9.99 -0.97
CA ALA A 140 -2.56 -9.18 -2.18
C ALA A 140 -2.94 -10.05 -3.38
N LEU A 141 -2.26 -11.18 -3.59
CA LEU A 141 -2.60 -12.14 -4.66
C LEU A 141 -4.01 -12.68 -4.49
N LEU A 142 -4.34 -13.17 -3.29
CA LEU A 142 -5.67 -13.71 -3.03
C LEU A 142 -6.76 -12.67 -3.27
N SER A 143 -6.56 -11.44 -2.78
CA SER A 143 -7.50 -10.34 -2.97
C SER A 143 -7.67 -9.96 -4.44
N THR A 144 -6.59 -10.01 -5.23
CA THR A 144 -6.64 -9.77 -6.68
C THR A 144 -7.46 -10.86 -7.38
N PHE A 145 -7.20 -12.13 -7.05
CA PHE A 145 -7.96 -13.24 -7.65
C PHE A 145 -9.45 -13.18 -7.30
N VAL A 146 -9.79 -12.91 -6.04
CA VAL A 146 -11.19 -12.76 -5.60
C VAL A 146 -11.89 -11.61 -6.32
N SER A 147 -11.19 -10.49 -6.54
CA SER A 147 -11.79 -9.34 -7.24
C SER A 147 -11.98 -9.56 -8.74
N MET A 148 -11.23 -10.48 -9.33
CA MET A 148 -11.33 -10.83 -10.75
C MET A 148 -12.33 -11.98 -11.03
N THR A 149 -12.69 -12.77 -10.01
CA THR A 149 -13.60 -13.89 -10.18
C THR A 149 -15.04 -13.38 -10.09
N PRO A 150 -15.86 -13.44 -11.18
CA PRO A 150 -17.27 -13.15 -11.08
C PRO A 150 -17.89 -14.18 -10.15
N THR A 151 -18.53 -13.72 -9.08
CA THR A 151 -19.23 -14.61 -8.13
C THR A 151 -20.47 -15.17 -8.83
N PRO A 152 -20.48 -16.45 -9.25
CA PRO A 152 -21.68 -17.03 -9.83
C PRO A 152 -22.70 -17.15 -8.69
N GLY A 153 -23.81 -16.42 -8.77
CA GLY A 153 -24.94 -16.58 -7.87
C GLY A 153 -25.33 -15.39 -7.01
N TYR A 154 -24.64 -14.26 -7.06
CA TYR A 154 -25.14 -13.04 -6.44
C TYR A 154 -25.94 -12.23 -7.48
N GLN A 155 -27.07 -12.78 -7.91
CA GLN A 155 -28.13 -11.96 -8.51
C GLN A 155 -28.76 -11.16 -7.36
N ALA A 156 -28.60 -9.84 -7.41
CA ALA A 156 -29.34 -8.91 -6.57
C ALA A 156 -30.80 -8.84 -7.10
N ASP A 157 -31.46 -9.98 -7.07
CA ASP A 157 -32.84 -10.12 -7.52
C ASP A 157 -33.74 -10.40 -6.31
N HIS A 158 -33.95 -9.39 -5.51
CA HIS A 158 -35.10 -9.25 -4.61
C HIS A 158 -35.29 -7.78 -4.31
N ARG A 159 -35.83 -7.06 -5.32
CA ARG A 159 -36.62 -5.88 -5.06
C ARG A 159 -38.07 -6.25 -5.31
N GLU A 160 -38.75 -6.74 -4.29
CA GLU A 160 -40.17 -6.55 -4.11
C GLU A 160 -40.38 -5.59 -2.95
#